data_820c5a851cfbf0c469bd977591cf24b4
#
_entry.id   820c5a851cfbf0c469bd977591cf24b4
#
_cell.length_a   1.000
_cell.length_b   1.000
_cell.length_c   1.000
_cell.angle_alpha   90.00
_cell.angle_beta   90.00
_cell.angle_gamma   90.00
#
_symmetry.space_group_name_H-M   'P 1'
#
loop_
_entity.id
_entity.type
_entity.pdbx_description
1 polymer ?
#
loop_
_entity_poly.entity_id
_entity_poly.type
_entity_poly.pdbx_seq_one_letter_code
_entity_poly.pdbx_strand_id
1 'polypeptide(L)'
;MTMQTWLSAVAVAASLTYLPVMDQGRPAAVSLFDGKTLSGWEGNLAIFRVQDGAIVGGSLRDKIARNEFLCSTRAYGDFELRLRFKLLGGDSANAGVQFRTRRIPDNHEVSGYQADMGTGWWGALYDESRRNKVLQGPDQERMKGIIKPGEWNDYVIRAAGTRIQLSINGVQTVDYVEPDPSVDSRGLICPQIHAGPPSEAWYKDITITELSK
;
A
#
# COMPACT_ATOMS: atom_id res chain seq x y z
N MET A 1 -63.51 -39.85 49.69
CA MET A 1 -62.40 -39.01 50.17
C MET A 1 -61.15 -39.30 49.26
N THR A 2 -60.98 -38.50 48.24
CA THR A 2 -59.91 -38.66 47.24
C THR A 2 -58.84 -37.60 47.51
N MET A 3 -57.67 -38.02 47.92
CA MET A 3 -56.50 -37.16 48.12
C MET A 3 -55.80 -36.86 46.78
N GLN A 4 -55.76 -35.60 46.40
CA GLN A 4 -55.10 -35.10 45.22
C GLN A 4 -53.68 -34.65 45.61
N THR A 5 -52.67 -35.31 45.13
CA THR A 5 -51.24 -34.96 45.30
C THR A 5 -50.82 -34.02 44.20
N TRP A 6 -50.35 -32.82 44.59
CA TRP A 6 -49.72 -31.84 43.70
C TRP A 6 -48.23 -32.13 43.59
N LEU A 7 -47.79 -32.44 42.35
CA LEU A 7 -46.38 -32.49 42.01
C LEU A 7 -45.93 -31.11 41.51
N SER A 8 -45.06 -30.46 42.28
CA SER A 8 -44.42 -29.19 41.86
C SER A 8 -43.20 -29.49 40.98
N ALA A 9 -43.27 -29.06 39.72
CA ALA A 9 -42.14 -29.14 38.83
C ALA A 9 -41.22 -27.92 39.07
N VAL A 10 -39.95 -28.18 39.46
CA VAL A 10 -38.91 -27.16 39.58
C VAL A 10 -38.24 -27.02 38.21
N ALA A 11 -38.41 -25.88 37.55
CA ALA A 11 -37.73 -25.54 36.32
C ALA A 11 -36.32 -24.98 36.65
N VAL A 12 -35.30 -25.70 36.30
CA VAL A 12 -33.90 -25.23 36.38
C VAL A 12 -33.62 -24.40 35.12
N ALA A 13 -33.50 -23.10 35.27
CA ALA A 13 -33.09 -22.20 34.21
C ALA A 13 -31.55 -22.27 34.08
N ALA A 14 -31.01 -22.89 33.04
CA ALA A 14 -29.62 -22.84 32.70
C ALA A 14 -29.29 -21.48 32.07
N SER A 15 -28.59 -20.63 32.81
CA SER A 15 -28.05 -19.38 32.29
C SER A 15 -26.81 -19.67 31.44
N LEU A 16 -26.95 -19.55 30.12
CA LEU A 16 -25.82 -19.53 29.20
C LEU A 16 -25.05 -18.22 29.40
N THR A 17 -23.90 -18.29 30.07
CA THR A 17 -22.95 -17.19 30.12
C THR A 17 -22.26 -17.07 28.75
N TYR A 18 -22.62 -16.05 28.00
CA TYR A 18 -21.91 -15.65 26.80
C TYR A 18 -20.55 -15.10 27.22
N LEU A 19 -19.47 -15.86 27.02
CA LEU A 19 -18.11 -15.35 27.11
C LEU A 19 -17.87 -14.49 25.86
N PRO A 20 -17.44 -13.23 26.00
CA PRO A 20 -17.05 -12.43 24.85
C PRO A 20 -15.88 -13.14 24.16
N VAL A 21 -16.05 -13.47 22.88
CA VAL A 21 -14.92 -13.87 22.02
C VAL A 21 -13.97 -12.69 22.02
N MET A 22 -12.83 -12.84 22.69
CA MET A 22 -11.73 -11.89 22.58
C MET A 22 -11.37 -11.83 21.08
N ASP A 23 -11.63 -10.68 20.45
CA ASP A 23 -11.10 -10.35 19.14
C ASP A 23 -9.58 -10.48 19.25
N GLN A 24 -9.04 -11.54 18.64
CA GLN A 24 -7.59 -11.81 18.56
C GLN A 24 -7.03 -10.66 17.71
N GLY A 25 -6.68 -9.55 18.40
CA GLY A 25 -6.46 -8.23 17.87
C GLY A 25 -5.69 -8.21 16.54
N ARG A 26 -6.38 -7.77 15.49
CA ARG A 26 -5.71 -7.39 14.23
C ARG A 26 -4.57 -6.44 14.59
N PRO A 27 -3.32 -6.69 14.13
CA PRO A 27 -2.20 -5.81 14.47
C PRO A 27 -2.56 -4.35 14.15
N ALA A 28 -2.26 -3.45 15.08
CA ALA A 28 -2.58 -2.04 14.92
C ALA A 28 -1.81 -1.44 13.74
N ALA A 29 -2.47 -0.59 12.95
CA ALA A 29 -1.81 0.17 11.90
C ALA A 29 -0.85 1.20 12.52
N VAL A 30 0.37 1.26 12.00
CA VAL A 30 1.42 2.21 12.40
C VAL A 30 1.59 3.24 11.29
N SER A 31 1.67 4.53 11.65
CA SER A 31 1.98 5.58 10.68
C SER A 31 3.45 5.52 10.29
N LEU A 32 3.74 5.53 8.99
CA LEU A 32 5.09 5.62 8.43
C LEU A 32 5.52 7.05 8.15
N PHE A 33 4.61 8.00 8.21
CA PHE A 33 4.87 9.42 7.95
C PHE A 33 4.08 10.29 8.93
N ASP A 34 4.77 11.19 9.60
CA ASP A 34 4.21 12.06 10.64
C ASP A 34 3.50 13.32 10.10
N GLY A 35 3.50 13.52 8.77
CA GLY A 35 2.97 14.71 8.11
C GLY A 35 3.90 15.94 8.18
N LYS A 36 5.07 15.85 8.78
CA LYS A 36 5.93 17.00 9.09
C LYS A 36 7.40 16.80 8.70
N THR A 37 7.94 15.60 8.83
CA THR A 37 9.36 15.31 8.63
C THR A 37 9.56 14.08 7.76
N LEU A 38 10.74 13.95 7.13
CA LEU A 38 11.16 12.75 6.43
C LEU A 38 11.95 11.79 7.35
N SER A 39 11.75 11.88 8.66
CA SER A 39 12.35 10.94 9.62
C SER A 39 11.90 9.52 9.31
N GLY A 40 12.81 8.56 9.25
CA GLY A 40 12.53 7.18 8.85
C GLY A 40 12.50 6.94 7.34
N TRP A 41 12.84 7.97 6.54
CA TRP A 41 12.96 7.90 5.09
C TRP A 41 14.34 8.34 4.62
N GLU A 42 14.84 7.75 3.54
CA GLU A 42 16.10 8.10 2.88
C GLU A 42 15.93 8.25 1.37
N GLY A 43 16.61 9.20 0.77
CA GLY A 43 16.55 9.45 -0.67
C GLY A 43 17.10 10.81 -1.03
N ASN A 44 16.83 11.25 -2.26
CA ASN A 44 17.29 12.54 -2.77
C ASN A 44 16.40 13.68 -2.27
N LEU A 45 16.84 14.37 -1.22
CA LEU A 45 16.09 15.49 -0.62
C LEU A 45 16.07 16.77 -1.49
N ALA A 46 16.80 16.81 -2.61
CA ALA A 46 16.62 17.86 -3.62
C ALA A 46 15.35 17.62 -4.48
N ILE A 47 14.86 16.38 -4.52
CA ILE A 47 13.67 15.98 -5.29
C ILE A 47 12.47 15.77 -4.36
N PHE A 48 12.70 15.21 -3.16
CA PHE A 48 11.63 14.97 -2.18
C PHE A 48 11.60 16.02 -1.08
N ARG A 49 10.40 16.45 -0.73
CA ARG A 49 10.13 17.42 0.34
C ARG A 49 8.84 17.09 1.09
N VAL A 50 8.65 17.71 2.23
CA VAL A 50 7.34 17.75 2.90
C VAL A 50 6.63 19.06 2.55
N GLN A 51 5.40 18.96 2.12
CA GLN A 51 4.54 20.08 1.78
C GLN A 51 3.08 19.74 2.10
N ASP A 52 2.36 20.62 2.77
CA ASP A 52 0.93 20.50 3.10
C ASP A 52 0.55 19.14 3.73
N GLY A 53 1.41 18.63 4.64
CA GLY A 53 1.20 17.36 5.31
C GLY A 53 1.41 16.14 4.43
N ALA A 54 2.08 16.28 3.29
CA ALA A 54 2.38 15.20 2.36
C ALA A 54 3.88 15.13 2.03
N ILE A 55 4.36 13.94 1.68
CA ILE A 55 5.63 13.75 0.96
C ILE A 55 5.35 14.10 -0.50
N VAL A 56 6.18 14.97 -1.08
CA VAL A 56 6.07 15.39 -2.48
C VAL A 56 7.38 15.10 -3.18
N GLY A 57 7.33 14.29 -4.23
CA GLY A 57 8.45 14.04 -5.15
C GLY A 57 8.25 14.80 -6.46
N GLY A 58 9.33 15.40 -6.97
CA GLY A 58 9.33 16.07 -8.25
C GLY A 58 9.02 17.58 -8.19
N SER A 59 8.78 18.17 -9.36
CA SER A 59 8.55 19.60 -9.58
C SER A 59 7.62 19.82 -10.76
N LEU A 60 6.67 20.79 -10.65
CA LEU A 60 5.84 21.25 -11.78
C LEU A 60 6.58 22.25 -12.68
N ARG A 61 7.83 22.63 -12.34
CA ARG A 61 8.62 23.58 -13.11
C ARG A 61 9.72 22.89 -13.91
N ASP A 62 10.35 21.89 -13.32
CA ASP A 62 11.55 21.26 -13.84
C ASP A 62 11.26 19.81 -14.22
N LYS A 63 11.86 19.38 -15.33
CA LYS A 63 11.83 17.97 -15.71
C LYS A 63 12.53 17.09 -14.68
N ILE A 64 12.04 15.89 -14.49
CA ILE A 64 12.65 14.88 -13.64
C ILE A 64 13.70 14.15 -14.48
N ALA A 65 14.97 14.30 -14.13
CA ALA A 65 16.08 13.80 -14.94
C ALA A 65 16.19 12.26 -14.97
N ARG A 66 15.78 11.60 -13.89
CA ARG A 66 15.81 10.15 -13.71
C ARG A 66 14.80 9.73 -12.66
N ASN A 67 14.50 8.43 -12.58
CA ASN A 67 13.69 7.90 -11.48
C ASN A 67 14.32 8.23 -10.13
N GLU A 68 13.52 8.67 -9.19
CA GLU A 68 13.98 8.95 -7.82
C GLU A 68 13.03 8.28 -6.81
N PHE A 69 13.62 7.74 -5.77
CA PHE A 69 12.94 6.93 -4.76
C PHE A 69 13.25 7.43 -3.35
N LEU A 70 12.20 7.63 -2.55
CA LEU A 70 12.33 7.93 -1.14
C LEU A 70 11.98 6.65 -0.36
N CYS A 71 12.98 5.96 0.18
CA CYS A 71 12.80 4.65 0.77
C CYS A 71 12.72 4.69 2.30
N SER A 72 11.88 3.83 2.87
CA SER A 72 11.89 3.60 4.32
C SER A 72 13.24 3.07 4.78
N THR A 73 13.69 3.49 5.98
CA THR A 73 14.93 2.97 6.59
C THR A 73 14.76 1.57 7.19
N ARG A 74 13.51 1.07 7.25
CA ARG A 74 13.14 -0.26 7.74
C ARG A 74 12.53 -1.08 6.63
N ALA A 75 12.85 -2.38 6.60
CA ALA A 75 12.25 -3.36 5.69
C ALA A 75 11.02 -4.04 6.31
N TYR A 76 10.06 -4.39 5.47
CA TYR A 76 8.77 -5.02 5.83
C TYR A 76 8.59 -6.33 5.08
N GLY A 77 8.01 -7.33 5.73
CA GLY A 77 7.70 -8.65 5.15
C GLY A 77 6.26 -8.75 4.66
N ASP A 78 5.40 -9.39 5.46
CA ASP A 78 3.96 -9.46 5.21
C ASP A 78 3.27 -8.24 5.81
N PHE A 79 2.49 -7.53 5.00
CA PHE A 79 1.87 -6.27 5.43
C PHE A 79 0.63 -5.91 4.61
N GLU A 80 -0.15 -4.98 5.14
CA GLU A 80 -1.10 -4.15 4.42
C GLU A 80 -0.68 -2.69 4.57
N LEU A 81 -0.29 -2.06 3.46
CA LEU A 81 0.06 -0.64 3.36
C LEU A 81 -1.13 0.12 2.80
N ARG A 82 -1.50 1.21 3.46
CA ARG A 82 -2.52 2.13 2.99
C ARG A 82 -1.93 3.51 2.89
N LEU A 83 -2.26 4.21 1.83
CA LEU A 83 -1.85 5.59 1.60
C LEU A 83 -2.85 6.31 0.71
N ARG A 84 -2.74 7.62 0.69
CA ARG A 84 -3.38 8.46 -0.33
C ARG A 84 -2.33 9.06 -1.23
N PHE A 85 -2.61 9.07 -2.51
CA PHE A 85 -1.74 9.68 -3.51
C PHE A 85 -2.48 10.71 -4.36
N LYS A 86 -1.72 11.65 -4.91
CA LYS A 86 -2.16 12.59 -5.93
C LYS A 86 -1.03 12.78 -6.92
N LEU A 87 -1.32 12.69 -8.22
CA LEU A 87 -0.35 12.85 -9.29
C LEU A 87 -0.71 14.08 -10.12
N LEU A 88 0.25 14.99 -10.30
CA LEU A 88 0.13 16.22 -11.06
C LEU A 88 1.16 16.23 -12.19
N GLY A 89 0.83 16.86 -13.34
CA GLY A 89 1.71 16.95 -14.51
C GLY A 89 1.06 16.41 -15.79
N GLY A 90 -0.24 16.11 -15.74
CA GLY A 90 -1.00 15.62 -16.91
C GLY A 90 -0.73 14.16 -17.25
N ASP A 91 -1.07 13.75 -18.46
CA ASP A 91 -1.07 12.34 -18.86
C ASP A 91 0.31 11.69 -18.95
N SER A 92 1.37 12.49 -19.03
CA SER A 92 2.75 12.00 -19.06
C SER A 92 3.37 11.83 -17.65
N ALA A 93 2.66 12.28 -16.61
CA ALA A 93 3.12 12.08 -15.24
C ALA A 93 3.04 10.60 -14.87
N ASN A 94 4.12 10.09 -14.27
CA ASN A 94 4.22 8.71 -13.80
C ASN A 94 4.91 8.67 -12.44
N ALA A 95 4.47 7.75 -11.61
CA ALA A 95 4.97 7.54 -10.27
C ALA A 95 4.59 6.14 -9.78
N GLY A 96 4.96 5.80 -8.55
CA GLY A 96 4.57 4.53 -7.97
C GLY A 96 4.94 4.42 -6.49
N VAL A 97 4.60 3.28 -5.91
CA VAL A 97 5.09 2.88 -4.60
C VAL A 97 5.80 1.55 -4.75
N GLN A 98 7.10 1.56 -4.57
CA GLN A 98 7.89 0.35 -4.49
C GLN A 98 7.65 -0.35 -3.16
N PHE A 99 7.62 -1.67 -3.16
CA PHE A 99 7.50 -2.49 -1.96
C PHE A 99 8.23 -3.81 -2.11
N ARG A 100 8.63 -4.41 -0.98
CA ARG A 100 9.53 -5.57 -1.00
C ARG A 100 10.70 -5.34 -1.95
N THR A 101 11.21 -4.11 -1.94
CA THR A 101 12.27 -3.64 -2.82
C THR A 101 13.57 -3.44 -2.06
N ARG A 102 14.68 -3.37 -2.79
CA ARG A 102 16.01 -3.08 -2.27
C ARG A 102 16.72 -2.03 -3.11
N ARG A 103 17.60 -1.26 -2.47
CA ARG A 103 18.55 -0.41 -3.19
C ARG A 103 19.51 -1.26 -4.01
N ILE A 104 19.83 -0.79 -5.21
CA ILE A 104 20.93 -1.36 -6.00
C ILE A 104 22.21 -0.61 -5.59
N PRO A 105 23.27 -1.31 -5.16
CA PRO A 105 24.53 -0.66 -4.78
C PRO A 105 25.06 0.23 -5.90
N ASP A 106 25.55 1.42 -5.54
CA ASP A 106 26.15 2.42 -6.45
C ASP A 106 25.20 2.86 -7.60
N ASN A 107 23.88 2.72 -7.41
CA ASN A 107 22.87 3.08 -8.38
C ASN A 107 21.73 3.86 -7.71
N HIS A 108 21.08 4.76 -8.45
CA HIS A 108 19.89 5.48 -8.00
C HIS A 108 18.63 4.60 -8.02
N GLU A 109 18.63 3.54 -8.83
CA GLU A 109 17.53 2.60 -8.99
C GLU A 109 17.34 1.68 -7.76
N VAL A 110 16.19 1.04 -7.77
CA VAL A 110 15.81 0.00 -6.81
C VAL A 110 15.36 -1.25 -7.55
N SER A 111 15.33 -2.39 -6.88
CA SER A 111 14.90 -3.66 -7.48
C SER A 111 13.81 -4.29 -6.62
N GLY A 112 12.62 -4.47 -7.17
CA GLY A 112 11.47 -5.04 -6.47
C GLY A 112 10.14 -4.74 -7.15
N TYR A 113 9.05 -4.95 -6.43
CA TYR A 113 7.71 -4.68 -6.96
C TYR A 113 7.35 -3.20 -6.87
N GLN A 114 6.62 -2.71 -7.88
CA GLN A 114 6.02 -1.38 -7.90
C GLN A 114 4.51 -1.47 -8.08
N ALA A 115 3.79 -0.76 -7.24
CA ALA A 115 2.39 -0.43 -7.42
C ALA A 115 2.31 0.87 -8.22
N ASP A 116 2.00 0.78 -9.51
CA ASP A 116 2.12 1.86 -10.48
C ASP A 116 1.01 2.91 -10.39
N MET A 117 1.37 4.14 -10.76
CA MET A 117 0.49 5.30 -10.87
C MET A 117 0.87 6.12 -12.11
N GLY A 118 -0.07 6.31 -13.02
CA GLY A 118 0.10 7.09 -14.26
C GLY A 118 -0.84 6.62 -15.35
N THR A 119 -1.07 7.46 -16.35
CA THR A 119 -1.91 7.11 -17.50
C THR A 119 -1.33 5.90 -18.24
N GLY A 120 -2.14 4.85 -18.40
CA GLY A 120 -1.70 3.57 -18.95
C GLY A 120 -1.08 2.60 -17.95
N TRP A 121 -0.88 3.03 -16.68
CA TRP A 121 -0.20 2.25 -15.64
C TRP A 121 -1.01 2.13 -14.33
N TRP A 122 -2.16 2.81 -14.25
CA TRP A 122 -2.96 2.86 -13.02
C TRP A 122 -3.20 1.48 -12.41
N GLY A 123 -2.68 1.28 -11.21
CA GLY A 123 -2.91 0.08 -10.44
C GLY A 123 -2.26 -1.18 -10.99
N ALA A 124 -1.31 -1.10 -11.93
CA ALA A 124 -0.52 -2.21 -12.37
C ALA A 124 0.53 -2.61 -11.33
N LEU A 125 0.90 -3.88 -11.32
CA LEU A 125 2.05 -4.43 -10.60
C LEU A 125 3.21 -4.58 -11.59
N TYR A 126 4.24 -3.76 -11.42
CA TYR A 126 5.47 -3.80 -12.20
C TYR A 126 6.60 -4.43 -11.40
N ASP A 127 7.59 -4.97 -12.06
CA ASP A 127 8.78 -5.56 -11.45
C ASP A 127 10.04 -4.79 -11.87
N GLU A 128 10.40 -3.81 -11.04
CA GLU A 128 11.46 -2.84 -11.31
C GLU A 128 12.85 -3.46 -11.20
N SER A 129 13.69 -3.20 -12.20
CA SER A 129 15.11 -3.59 -12.24
C SER A 129 15.41 -5.06 -11.95
N ARG A 130 14.38 -5.93 -11.98
CA ARG A 130 14.50 -7.38 -11.84
C ARG A 130 14.02 -8.08 -13.10
N ARG A 131 12.72 -8.01 -13.43
CA ARG A 131 12.13 -8.55 -14.67
C ARG A 131 11.78 -7.47 -15.69
N ASN A 132 11.73 -6.20 -15.27
CA ASN A 132 11.42 -5.02 -16.09
C ASN A 132 10.14 -5.20 -16.93
N LYS A 133 9.07 -5.63 -16.27
CA LYS A 133 7.78 -5.86 -16.93
C LYS A 133 6.60 -5.74 -15.97
N VAL A 134 5.43 -5.44 -16.54
CA VAL A 134 4.16 -5.60 -15.84
C VAL A 134 3.91 -7.08 -15.59
N LEU A 135 3.67 -7.46 -14.33
CA LEU A 135 3.32 -8.81 -13.91
C LEU A 135 1.82 -9.04 -14.03
N GLN A 136 1.04 -8.06 -13.63
CA GLN A 136 -0.42 -8.03 -13.73
C GLN A 136 -0.91 -6.57 -13.66
N GLY A 137 -2.04 -6.29 -14.30
CA GLY A 137 -2.68 -4.98 -14.22
C GLY A 137 -4.14 -5.03 -14.64
N PRO A 138 -4.91 -3.99 -14.32
CA PRO A 138 -6.30 -3.88 -14.72
C PRO A 138 -6.43 -3.41 -16.18
N ASP A 139 -7.65 -3.49 -16.69
CA ASP A 139 -8.03 -2.76 -17.90
C ASP A 139 -7.93 -1.24 -17.65
N GLN A 140 -7.05 -0.56 -18.39
CA GLN A 140 -6.77 0.86 -18.21
C GLN A 140 -7.93 1.77 -18.65
N GLU A 141 -8.80 1.34 -19.57
CA GLU A 141 -10.01 2.07 -19.91
C GLU A 141 -11.00 2.10 -18.73
N ARG A 142 -11.13 0.97 -18.03
CA ARG A 142 -11.92 0.90 -16.80
C ARG A 142 -11.36 1.84 -15.72
N MET A 143 -10.05 1.99 -15.62
CA MET A 143 -9.41 2.83 -14.61
C MET A 143 -9.74 4.32 -14.78
N LYS A 144 -10.04 4.79 -15.99
CA LYS A 144 -10.47 6.19 -16.25
C LYS A 144 -11.70 6.61 -15.43
N GLY A 145 -12.61 5.68 -15.14
CA GLY A 145 -13.79 5.94 -14.31
C GLY A 145 -13.55 5.82 -12.81
N ILE A 146 -12.39 5.32 -12.39
CA ILE A 146 -12.05 5.03 -11.00
C ILE A 146 -11.06 6.07 -10.46
N ILE A 147 -10.07 6.47 -11.27
CA ILE A 147 -9.08 7.47 -10.91
C ILE A 147 -9.71 8.86 -10.88
N LYS A 148 -9.29 9.65 -9.90
CA LYS A 148 -9.61 11.08 -9.75
C LYS A 148 -8.36 11.87 -10.16
N PRO A 149 -8.25 12.32 -11.42
CA PRO A 149 -7.06 12.99 -11.91
C PRO A 149 -6.78 14.29 -11.15
N GLY A 150 -5.53 14.46 -10.69
CA GLY A 150 -5.14 15.63 -9.93
C GLY A 150 -5.72 15.76 -8.51
N GLU A 151 -6.51 14.78 -8.08
CA GLU A 151 -7.10 14.72 -6.75
C GLU A 151 -6.51 13.57 -5.91
N TRP A 152 -6.90 13.51 -4.63
CA TRP A 152 -6.48 12.42 -3.75
C TRP A 152 -7.20 11.12 -4.08
N ASN A 153 -6.42 10.07 -4.30
CA ASN A 153 -6.87 8.70 -4.52
C ASN A 153 -6.35 7.81 -3.37
N ASP A 154 -7.14 6.84 -2.96
CA ASP A 154 -6.73 5.85 -1.96
C ASP A 154 -6.00 4.69 -2.65
N TYR A 155 -4.87 4.24 -2.10
CA TYR A 155 -4.16 3.05 -2.53
C TYR A 155 -4.00 2.08 -1.37
N VAL A 156 -4.32 0.81 -1.62
CA VAL A 156 -4.06 -0.30 -0.70
C VAL A 156 -3.15 -1.30 -1.39
N ILE A 157 -2.04 -1.61 -0.75
CA ILE A 157 -1.05 -2.61 -1.18
C ILE A 157 -0.97 -3.66 -0.09
N ARG A 158 -1.40 -4.88 -0.39
CA ARG A 158 -1.34 -6.00 0.53
C ARG A 158 -0.40 -7.07 -0.02
N ALA A 159 0.61 -7.42 0.77
CA ALA A 159 1.57 -8.48 0.46
C ALA A 159 1.58 -9.48 1.62
N ALA A 160 1.17 -10.73 1.38
CA ALA A 160 1.08 -11.77 2.39
C ALA A 160 1.59 -13.09 1.80
N GLY A 161 2.68 -13.62 2.34
CA GLY A 161 3.42 -14.73 1.72
C GLY A 161 3.77 -14.38 0.27
N THR A 162 3.38 -15.20 -0.68
CA THR A 162 3.60 -14.97 -2.11
C THR A 162 2.49 -14.16 -2.80
N ARG A 163 1.35 -13.90 -2.11
CA ARG A 163 0.21 -13.20 -2.71
C ARG A 163 0.34 -11.70 -2.56
N ILE A 164 0.12 -10.99 -3.66
CA ILE A 164 0.13 -9.52 -3.76
C ILE A 164 -1.22 -9.06 -4.27
N GLN A 165 -1.85 -8.14 -3.56
CA GLN A 165 -3.13 -7.55 -3.93
C GLN A 165 -3.00 -6.02 -3.92
N LEU A 166 -3.46 -5.39 -5.00
CA LEU A 166 -3.51 -3.93 -5.14
C LEU A 166 -4.95 -3.47 -5.30
N SER A 167 -5.28 -2.31 -4.72
CA SER A 167 -6.59 -1.69 -4.90
C SER A 167 -6.48 -0.17 -4.91
N ILE A 168 -7.15 0.49 -5.86
CA ILE A 168 -7.28 1.95 -5.92
C ILE A 168 -8.75 2.33 -5.75
N ASN A 169 -9.03 3.28 -4.87
CA ASN A 169 -10.39 3.79 -4.58
C ASN A 169 -11.41 2.66 -4.29
N GLY A 170 -10.96 1.62 -3.58
CA GLY A 170 -11.76 0.45 -3.22
C GLY A 170 -11.94 -0.58 -4.33
N VAL A 171 -11.40 -0.36 -5.53
CA VAL A 171 -11.45 -1.31 -6.65
C VAL A 171 -10.16 -2.11 -6.71
N GLN A 172 -10.26 -3.43 -6.62
CA GLN A 172 -9.10 -4.32 -6.76
C GLN A 172 -8.60 -4.30 -8.20
N THR A 173 -7.29 -4.03 -8.37
CA THR A 173 -6.61 -3.92 -9.66
C THR A 173 -5.69 -5.11 -9.92
N VAL A 174 -5.15 -5.71 -8.87
CA VAL A 174 -4.23 -6.86 -8.92
C VAL A 174 -4.59 -7.89 -7.86
N ASP A 175 -4.49 -9.16 -8.23
CA ASP A 175 -4.45 -10.31 -7.33
C ASP A 175 -3.45 -11.32 -7.92
N TYR A 176 -2.19 -11.14 -7.55
CA TYR A 176 -1.05 -11.86 -8.13
C TYR A 176 -0.44 -12.81 -7.09
N VAL A 177 -0.06 -13.98 -7.54
CA VAL A 177 0.72 -14.94 -6.73
C VAL A 177 2.10 -15.09 -7.38
N GLU A 178 3.14 -14.76 -6.65
CA GLU A 178 4.52 -14.89 -7.11
C GLU A 178 4.89 -16.37 -7.26
N PRO A 179 5.19 -16.83 -8.47
CA PRO A 179 5.51 -18.24 -8.70
C PRO A 179 6.97 -18.59 -8.39
N ASP A 180 7.85 -17.58 -8.31
CA ASP A 180 9.27 -17.79 -8.07
C ASP A 180 9.59 -17.69 -6.57
N PRO A 181 9.92 -18.82 -5.91
CA PRO A 181 10.22 -18.83 -4.48
C PRO A 181 11.54 -18.14 -4.12
N SER A 182 12.38 -17.80 -5.11
CA SER A 182 13.65 -17.10 -4.89
C SER A 182 13.47 -15.60 -4.73
N VAL A 183 12.29 -15.06 -5.05
CA VAL A 183 11.99 -13.64 -4.91
C VAL A 183 11.79 -13.27 -3.45
N ASP A 184 12.58 -12.29 -3.00
CA ASP A 184 12.51 -11.81 -1.62
C ASP A 184 11.09 -11.37 -1.23
N SER A 185 10.59 -11.92 -0.13
CA SER A 185 9.29 -11.55 0.45
C SER A 185 9.40 -10.39 1.45
N ARG A 186 10.59 -9.80 1.62
CA ARG A 186 10.88 -8.71 2.55
C ARG A 186 11.72 -7.64 1.88
N GLY A 187 11.41 -6.37 2.14
CA GLY A 187 12.16 -5.25 1.58
C GLY A 187 11.61 -3.89 2.02
N LEU A 188 12.12 -2.85 1.42
CA LEU A 188 11.78 -1.46 1.70
C LEU A 188 10.44 -1.09 1.04
N ILE A 189 9.88 0.03 1.49
CA ILE A 189 8.75 0.74 0.88
C ILE A 189 9.29 2.08 0.38
N CYS A 190 9.09 2.37 -0.92
CA CYS A 190 9.63 3.58 -1.51
C CYS A 190 8.59 4.29 -2.39
N PRO A 191 7.98 5.41 -1.95
CA PRO A 191 7.41 6.39 -2.87
C PRO A 191 8.41 6.77 -3.97
N GLN A 192 7.92 6.82 -5.22
CA GLN A 192 8.73 7.10 -6.42
C GLN A 192 8.17 8.31 -7.17
N ILE A 193 9.04 9.05 -7.83
CA ILE A 193 8.70 9.93 -8.97
C ILE A 193 9.49 9.47 -10.19
N HIS A 194 8.80 9.27 -11.30
CA HIS A 194 9.41 8.79 -12.55
C HIS A 194 10.07 9.92 -13.33
N ALA A 195 11.17 9.59 -14.03
CA ALA A 195 11.81 10.47 -14.99
C ALA A 195 10.82 10.95 -16.07
N GLY A 196 10.90 12.22 -16.45
CA GLY A 196 10.02 12.73 -17.47
C GLY A 196 9.78 14.23 -17.39
N PRO A 197 8.69 14.72 -18.00
CA PRO A 197 8.32 16.12 -17.95
C PRO A 197 7.98 16.58 -16.52
N PRO A 198 7.87 17.93 -16.30
CA PRO A 198 7.49 18.46 -15.00
C PRO A 198 6.25 17.79 -14.43
N SER A 199 6.40 17.17 -13.27
CA SER A 199 5.33 16.44 -12.58
C SER A 199 5.61 16.34 -11.08
N GLU A 200 4.57 16.14 -10.29
CA GLU A 200 4.67 15.90 -8.85
C GLU A 200 3.84 14.71 -8.44
N ALA A 201 4.44 13.81 -7.67
CA ALA A 201 3.76 12.74 -6.96
C ALA A 201 3.66 13.09 -5.47
N TRP A 202 2.45 13.10 -4.95
CA TRP A 202 2.10 13.46 -3.58
C TRP A 202 1.63 12.22 -2.84
N TYR A 203 2.12 12.02 -1.61
CA TYR A 203 1.82 10.86 -0.77
C TYR A 203 1.54 11.30 0.66
N LYS A 204 0.43 10.84 1.24
CA LYS A 204 0.08 11.11 2.64
C LYS A 204 -0.73 9.97 3.27
N ASP A 205 -1.00 10.12 4.56
CA ASP A 205 -1.78 9.13 5.34
C ASP A 205 -1.19 7.72 5.20
N ILE A 206 0.15 7.63 5.17
CA ILE A 206 0.89 6.40 4.92
C ILE A 206 0.90 5.57 6.20
N THR A 207 0.16 4.48 6.21
CA THR A 207 0.05 3.58 7.36
C THR A 207 0.33 2.15 6.95
N ILE A 208 0.96 1.38 7.83
CA ILE A 208 1.25 -0.03 7.62
C ILE A 208 0.72 -0.87 8.78
N THR A 209 0.11 -2.00 8.44
CA THR A 209 -0.22 -3.08 9.38
C THR A 209 0.64 -4.27 9.01
N GLU A 210 1.57 -4.66 9.88
CA GLU A 210 2.33 -5.90 9.68
C GLU A 210 1.42 -7.08 9.99
N LEU A 211 1.39 -8.06 9.08
CA LEU A 211 0.53 -9.24 9.18
C LEU A 211 1.30 -10.34 9.91
N SER A 212 0.64 -10.98 10.87
CA SER A 212 1.17 -12.20 11.51
C SER A 212 1.19 -13.34 10.48
N LYS A 213 2.24 -14.15 10.55
CA LYS A 213 2.33 -15.41 9.79
C LYS A 213 1.28 -16.40 10.28
#